data_7a7b9a2c75d60a88547453a950cddbfc
#
_entry.id   7a7b9a2c75d60a88547453a950cddbfc
#
_cell.length_a   1.000
_cell.length_b   1.000
_cell.length_c   1.000
_cell.angle_alpha   90.00
_cell.angle_beta   90.00
_cell.angle_gamma   90.00
#
_symmetry.space_group_name_H-M   'P 1'
#
loop_
_entity.id
_entity.type
_entity.pdbx_description
1 polymer ?
#
loop_
_entity_poly.entity_id
_entity_poly.type
_entity_poly.pdbx_seq_one_letter_code
_entity_poly.pdbx_strand_id
1 'polypeptide(L)'
;MAITDWPEGERPREKLMQQGVGVLSDAELLAIFLRVGVVGKTAVDLARDLLQQFGSLNGIFSASLAQISQVHGMGESKYCQLQAIFEMSQRALAEQMQARDVLSSPKQVRDYLMLKLGALPREVFMVMMVDAQNRVIAQETLFEGTLTQTSVYPREVVKRALHHNAASVIFAHNHPSGVAEPSKADETLTQSLKQALALVDIRVLDHFIVAGNSTLSFAERGLL
;
A
#
# COMPACT_ATOMS: atom_id res chain seq x y z
N MET A 1 -9.11 -34.52 -5.07
CA MET A 1 -7.98 -34.62 -6.02
C MET A 1 -6.87 -33.72 -5.49
N ALA A 2 -5.66 -34.21 -5.32
CA ALA A 2 -4.53 -33.37 -4.86
C ALA A 2 -3.97 -32.57 -6.05
N ILE A 3 -3.29 -31.45 -5.78
CA ILE A 3 -2.62 -30.65 -6.85
C ILE A 3 -1.58 -31.51 -7.59
N THR A 4 -0.97 -32.49 -6.90
CA THR A 4 -0.03 -33.45 -7.49
C THR A 4 -0.66 -34.37 -8.54
N ASP A 5 -1.99 -34.48 -8.57
CA ASP A 5 -2.73 -35.28 -9.57
C ASP A 5 -3.02 -34.48 -10.85
N TRP A 6 -2.74 -33.18 -10.84
CA TRP A 6 -2.95 -32.30 -11.98
C TRP A 6 -1.83 -32.47 -13.04
N PRO A 7 -2.08 -32.15 -14.31
CA PRO A 7 -1.01 -32.04 -15.30
C PRO A 7 0.07 -31.07 -14.82
N GLU A 8 1.32 -31.37 -15.11
CA GLU A 8 2.48 -30.64 -14.58
C GLU A 8 2.41 -29.13 -14.90
N GLY A 9 1.99 -28.78 -16.13
CA GLY A 9 1.84 -27.38 -16.57
C GLY A 9 0.69 -26.61 -15.91
N GLU A 10 -0.19 -27.29 -15.15
CA GLU A 10 -1.30 -26.66 -14.42
C GLU A 10 -1.03 -26.52 -12.92
N ARG A 11 0.04 -27.13 -12.43
CA ARG A 11 0.44 -27.00 -11.02
C ARG A 11 1.11 -25.64 -10.79
N PRO A 12 0.68 -24.85 -9.80
CA PRO A 12 1.14 -23.46 -9.64
C PRO A 12 2.67 -23.29 -9.58
N ARG A 13 3.39 -24.19 -8.91
CA ARG A 13 4.87 -24.09 -8.78
C ARG A 13 5.58 -24.43 -10.07
N GLU A 14 5.19 -25.47 -10.74
CA GLU A 14 5.71 -25.91 -12.01
C GLU A 14 5.40 -24.89 -13.11
N LYS A 15 4.17 -24.36 -13.13
CA LYS A 15 3.74 -23.28 -14.01
C LYS A 15 4.57 -22.01 -13.80
N LEU A 16 4.85 -21.63 -12.52
CA LEU A 16 5.74 -20.51 -12.21
C LEU A 16 7.14 -20.72 -12.76
N MET A 17 7.72 -21.92 -12.56
CA MET A 17 9.09 -22.24 -12.99
C MET A 17 9.22 -22.28 -14.52
N GLN A 18 8.20 -22.78 -15.22
CA GLN A 18 8.24 -22.95 -16.68
C GLN A 18 7.85 -21.69 -17.45
N GLN A 19 6.91 -20.90 -16.94
CA GLN A 19 6.28 -19.80 -17.66
C GLN A 19 6.45 -18.41 -16.96
N GLY A 20 7.04 -18.40 -15.78
CA GLY A 20 7.23 -17.18 -14.98
C GLY A 20 6.02 -16.82 -14.13
N VAL A 21 6.21 -15.84 -13.22
CA VAL A 21 5.20 -15.47 -12.21
C VAL A 21 3.99 -14.75 -12.81
N GLY A 22 4.16 -14.05 -13.94
CA GLY A 22 3.13 -13.20 -14.54
C GLY A 22 1.93 -13.94 -15.14
N VAL A 23 2.04 -15.27 -15.34
CA VAL A 23 0.94 -16.09 -15.88
C VAL A 23 0.06 -16.72 -14.80
N LEU A 24 0.43 -16.59 -13.52
CA LEU A 24 -0.34 -17.13 -12.43
C LEU A 24 -1.49 -16.21 -12.07
N SER A 25 -2.65 -16.80 -11.80
CA SER A 25 -3.78 -16.12 -11.18
C SER A 25 -3.49 -15.82 -9.69
N ASP A 26 -4.21 -14.88 -9.09
CA ASP A 26 -4.11 -14.57 -7.66
C ASP A 26 -4.32 -15.81 -6.78
N ALA A 27 -5.23 -16.71 -7.16
CA ALA A 27 -5.46 -17.95 -6.45
C ALA A 27 -4.26 -18.91 -6.53
N GLU A 28 -3.58 -19.00 -7.67
CA GLU A 28 -2.37 -19.81 -7.84
C GLU A 28 -1.20 -19.22 -7.05
N LEU A 29 -1.03 -17.88 -7.05
CA LEU A 29 -0.02 -17.20 -6.24
C LEU A 29 -0.24 -17.48 -4.75
N LEU A 30 -1.44 -17.26 -4.25
CA LEU A 30 -1.80 -17.56 -2.85
C LEU A 30 -1.56 -19.03 -2.51
N ALA A 31 -1.92 -19.95 -3.40
CA ALA A 31 -1.76 -21.40 -3.16
C ALA A 31 -0.30 -21.79 -2.95
N ILE A 32 0.66 -21.12 -3.61
CA ILE A 32 2.10 -21.36 -3.41
C ILE A 32 2.49 -21.06 -1.96
N PHE A 33 1.97 -19.98 -1.37
CA PHE A 33 2.25 -19.58 0.02
C PHE A 33 1.47 -20.42 1.03
N LEU A 34 0.21 -20.73 0.75
CA LEU A 34 -0.62 -21.59 1.61
C LEU A 34 -0.08 -23.02 1.70
N ARG A 35 0.66 -23.48 0.68
CA ARG A 35 1.35 -24.77 0.55
C ARG A 35 0.43 -25.98 0.51
N VAL A 36 -0.50 -26.05 1.44
CA VAL A 36 -1.47 -27.15 1.58
C VAL A 36 -2.87 -26.61 1.74
N GLY A 37 -3.84 -27.32 1.20
CA GLY A 37 -5.26 -27.07 1.41
C GLY A 37 -5.77 -27.67 2.71
N VAL A 38 -7.02 -28.09 2.70
CA VAL A 38 -7.69 -28.80 3.78
C VAL A 38 -8.30 -30.11 3.25
N VAL A 39 -8.83 -30.94 4.11
CA VAL A 39 -9.52 -32.18 3.69
C VAL A 39 -10.63 -31.82 2.68
N GLY A 40 -10.55 -32.40 1.48
CA GLY A 40 -11.49 -32.17 0.39
C GLY A 40 -11.25 -30.94 -0.48
N LYS A 41 -10.30 -30.05 -0.13
CA LYS A 41 -9.96 -28.85 -0.91
C LYS A 41 -8.45 -28.72 -1.11
N THR A 42 -8.04 -28.38 -2.33
CA THR A 42 -6.63 -28.07 -2.64
C THR A 42 -6.22 -26.70 -2.06
N ALA A 43 -4.92 -26.38 -2.09
CA ALA A 43 -4.46 -25.05 -1.73
C ALA A 43 -5.00 -23.96 -2.68
N VAL A 44 -5.25 -24.29 -3.96
CA VAL A 44 -5.88 -23.37 -4.92
C VAL A 44 -7.34 -23.14 -4.59
N ASP A 45 -8.07 -24.18 -4.17
CA ASP A 45 -9.47 -24.03 -3.75
C ASP A 45 -9.57 -23.16 -2.48
N LEU A 46 -8.68 -23.40 -1.51
CA LEU A 46 -8.60 -22.56 -0.30
C LEU A 46 -8.27 -21.09 -0.64
N ALA A 47 -7.38 -20.86 -1.60
CA ALA A 47 -7.06 -19.53 -2.09
C ALA A 47 -8.26 -18.84 -2.76
N ARG A 48 -9.05 -19.59 -3.54
CA ARG A 48 -10.31 -19.09 -4.14
C ARG A 48 -11.34 -18.75 -3.08
N ASP A 49 -11.50 -19.57 -2.05
CA ASP A 49 -12.41 -19.26 -0.93
C ASP A 49 -12.00 -17.94 -0.25
N LEU A 50 -10.70 -17.70 -0.02
CA LEU A 50 -10.19 -16.44 0.53
C LEU A 50 -10.50 -15.26 -0.39
N LEU A 51 -10.23 -15.36 -1.68
CA LEU A 51 -10.54 -14.29 -2.64
C LEU A 51 -12.03 -14.02 -2.74
N GLN A 52 -12.86 -15.04 -2.66
CA GLN A 52 -14.32 -14.89 -2.65
C GLN A 52 -14.80 -14.18 -1.40
N GLN A 53 -14.25 -14.49 -0.23
CA GLN A 53 -14.67 -13.92 1.06
C GLN A 53 -14.17 -12.49 1.26
N PHE A 54 -12.93 -12.19 0.85
CA PHE A 54 -12.28 -10.89 1.08
C PHE A 54 -12.20 -10.01 -0.17
N GLY A 55 -12.66 -10.47 -1.32
CA GLY A 55 -12.84 -9.73 -2.57
C GLY A 55 -11.54 -9.50 -3.36
N SER A 56 -10.38 -9.42 -2.72
CA SER A 56 -9.09 -9.13 -3.39
C SER A 56 -7.91 -9.57 -2.52
N LEU A 57 -6.70 -9.55 -3.09
CA LEU A 57 -5.46 -9.74 -2.33
C LEU A 57 -5.31 -8.69 -1.22
N ASN A 58 -5.61 -7.44 -1.52
CA ASN A 58 -5.58 -6.36 -0.50
C ASN A 58 -6.58 -6.63 0.62
N GLY A 59 -7.78 -7.10 0.31
CA GLY A 59 -8.78 -7.49 1.32
C GLY A 59 -8.27 -8.61 2.22
N ILE A 60 -7.58 -9.61 1.67
CA ILE A 60 -6.97 -10.71 2.43
C ILE A 60 -5.86 -10.18 3.35
N PHE A 61 -4.95 -9.34 2.85
CA PHE A 61 -3.83 -8.81 3.63
C PHE A 61 -4.27 -7.83 4.73
N SER A 62 -5.41 -7.15 4.55
CA SER A 62 -5.96 -6.20 5.53
C SER A 62 -6.85 -6.87 6.58
N ALA A 63 -7.25 -8.13 6.34
CA ALA A 63 -8.11 -8.84 7.25
C ALA A 63 -7.40 -9.16 8.57
N SER A 64 -8.11 -9.03 9.69
CA SER A 64 -7.61 -9.41 11.01
C SER A 64 -7.45 -10.91 11.15
N LEU A 65 -6.64 -11.36 12.12
CA LEU A 65 -6.53 -12.77 12.46
C LEU A 65 -7.90 -13.40 12.74
N ALA A 66 -8.78 -12.69 13.45
CA ALA A 66 -10.12 -13.18 13.77
C ALA A 66 -10.98 -13.43 12.53
N GLN A 67 -10.88 -12.55 11.51
CA GLN A 67 -11.59 -12.71 10.24
C GLN A 67 -11.00 -13.85 9.40
N ILE A 68 -9.67 -13.89 9.26
CA ILE A 68 -8.98 -14.95 8.50
C ILE A 68 -9.25 -16.33 9.10
N SER A 69 -9.27 -16.45 10.43
CA SER A 69 -9.50 -17.73 11.13
C SER A 69 -10.93 -18.28 10.98
N GLN A 70 -11.87 -17.49 10.48
CA GLN A 70 -13.21 -17.98 10.12
C GLN A 70 -13.19 -18.86 8.86
N VAL A 71 -12.15 -18.74 8.03
CA VAL A 71 -11.97 -19.61 6.87
C VAL A 71 -11.37 -20.93 7.32
N HIS A 72 -12.09 -22.03 7.09
CA HIS A 72 -11.60 -23.34 7.49
C HIS A 72 -10.23 -23.65 6.86
N GLY A 73 -9.25 -24.03 7.69
CA GLY A 73 -7.89 -24.28 7.28
C GLY A 73 -6.95 -23.08 7.29
N MET A 74 -7.47 -21.91 7.71
CA MET A 74 -6.68 -20.70 7.94
C MET A 74 -6.48 -20.50 9.44
N GLY A 75 -5.29 -20.82 9.92
CA GLY A 75 -4.86 -20.59 11.31
C GLY A 75 -3.78 -19.51 11.41
N GLU A 76 -3.31 -19.28 12.63
CA GLU A 76 -2.29 -18.27 12.95
C GLU A 76 -1.04 -18.37 12.06
N SER A 77 -0.54 -19.58 11.80
CA SER A 77 0.67 -19.79 10.99
C SER A 77 0.51 -19.24 9.56
N LYS A 78 -0.62 -19.55 8.91
CA LYS A 78 -0.87 -19.04 7.55
C LYS A 78 -1.14 -17.54 7.55
N TYR A 79 -1.83 -17.03 8.57
CA TYR A 79 -2.01 -15.60 8.77
C TYR A 79 -0.66 -14.88 8.88
N CYS A 80 0.23 -15.35 9.75
CA CYS A 80 1.57 -14.77 9.92
C CYS A 80 2.39 -14.81 8.61
N GLN A 81 2.29 -15.89 7.83
CA GLN A 81 2.94 -15.97 6.53
C GLN A 81 2.44 -14.90 5.57
N LEU A 82 1.12 -14.68 5.47
CA LEU A 82 0.54 -13.66 4.60
C LEU A 82 0.96 -12.25 5.05
N GLN A 83 0.92 -11.95 6.35
CA GLN A 83 1.35 -10.66 6.87
C GLN A 83 2.85 -10.41 6.65
N ALA A 84 3.69 -11.42 6.85
CA ALA A 84 5.14 -11.31 6.62
C ALA A 84 5.46 -11.02 5.15
N ILE A 85 4.78 -11.68 4.20
CA ILE A 85 4.97 -11.45 2.77
C ILE A 85 4.56 -10.02 2.41
N PHE A 86 3.41 -9.57 2.92
CA PHE A 86 2.92 -8.22 2.68
C PHE A 86 3.90 -7.16 3.18
N GLU A 87 4.39 -7.30 4.42
CA GLU A 87 5.39 -6.41 5.01
C GLU A 87 6.72 -6.42 4.23
N MET A 88 7.21 -7.61 3.82
CA MET A 88 8.42 -7.72 3.00
C MET A 88 8.26 -7.00 1.66
N SER A 89 7.09 -7.09 1.02
CA SER A 89 6.80 -6.37 -0.23
C SER A 89 6.81 -4.86 -0.03
N GLN A 90 6.25 -4.37 1.07
CA GLN A 90 6.29 -2.95 1.43
C GLN A 90 7.72 -2.45 1.64
N ARG A 91 8.55 -3.21 2.37
CA ARG A 91 9.95 -2.86 2.61
C ARG A 91 10.76 -2.84 1.32
N ALA A 92 10.59 -3.85 0.45
CA ALA A 92 11.28 -3.91 -0.83
C ALA A 92 10.96 -2.70 -1.73
N LEU A 93 9.71 -2.25 -1.76
CA LEU A 93 9.32 -1.03 -2.47
C LEU A 93 9.90 0.23 -1.81
N ALA A 94 9.90 0.31 -0.47
CA ALA A 94 10.50 1.43 0.25
C ALA A 94 12.01 1.56 -0.02
N GLU A 95 12.75 0.44 -0.03
CA GLU A 95 14.17 0.41 -0.38
C GLU A 95 14.42 0.96 -1.79
N GLN A 96 13.59 0.61 -2.76
CA GLN A 96 13.72 1.13 -4.13
C GLN A 96 13.54 2.65 -4.19
N MET A 97 12.66 3.22 -3.36
CA MET A 97 12.44 4.68 -3.32
C MET A 97 13.58 5.43 -2.60
N GLN A 98 14.24 4.79 -1.63
CA GLN A 98 15.43 5.35 -0.99
C GLN A 98 16.63 5.39 -1.95
N ALA A 99 16.71 4.45 -2.87
CA ALA A 99 17.83 4.34 -3.81
C ALA A 99 17.67 5.20 -5.08
N ARG A 100 16.48 5.73 -5.36
CA ARG A 100 16.16 6.39 -6.63
C ARG A 100 15.48 7.74 -6.43
N ASP A 101 15.63 8.61 -7.44
CA ASP A 101 14.85 9.85 -7.56
C ASP A 101 13.36 9.53 -7.75
N VAL A 102 12.53 9.93 -6.79
CA VAL A 102 11.08 9.68 -6.81
C VAL A 102 10.38 10.42 -7.96
N LEU A 103 10.95 11.52 -8.44
CA LEU A 103 10.41 12.27 -9.58
C LEU A 103 10.64 11.54 -10.90
N SER A 104 11.69 10.72 -10.99
CA SER A 104 11.97 9.90 -12.17
C SER A 104 11.04 8.67 -12.28
N SER A 105 10.31 8.33 -11.22
CA SER A 105 9.46 7.15 -11.17
C SER A 105 8.15 7.35 -10.40
N PRO A 106 7.25 8.25 -10.86
CA PRO A 106 5.98 8.51 -10.19
C PRO A 106 5.13 7.25 -9.99
N LYS A 107 5.27 6.28 -10.89
CA LYS A 107 4.57 4.99 -10.78
C LYS A 107 4.98 4.23 -9.52
N GLN A 108 6.27 4.19 -9.18
CA GLN A 108 6.76 3.49 -7.98
C GLN A 108 6.22 4.13 -6.69
N VAL A 109 6.13 5.46 -6.67
CA VAL A 109 5.52 6.18 -5.54
C VAL A 109 4.05 5.79 -5.39
N ARG A 110 3.28 5.75 -6.49
CA ARG A 110 1.89 5.32 -6.47
C ARG A 110 1.73 3.88 -6.01
N ASP A 111 2.51 2.96 -6.58
CA ASP A 111 2.47 1.53 -6.23
C ASP A 111 2.74 1.33 -4.72
N TYR A 112 3.74 2.05 -4.20
CA TYR A 112 4.03 2.03 -2.76
C TYR A 112 2.89 2.61 -1.92
N LEU A 113 2.36 3.78 -2.29
CA LEU A 113 1.28 4.42 -1.56
C LEU A 113 -0.01 3.58 -1.58
N MET A 114 -0.35 2.97 -2.71
CA MET A 114 -1.47 2.03 -2.79
C MET A 114 -1.29 0.84 -1.86
N LEU A 115 -0.09 0.26 -1.83
CA LEU A 115 0.22 -0.86 -0.94
C LEU A 115 0.17 -0.45 0.53
N LYS A 116 0.62 0.78 0.86
CA LYS A 116 0.72 1.27 2.23
C LYS A 116 -0.61 1.76 2.80
N LEU A 117 -1.40 2.45 1.97
CA LEU A 117 -2.58 3.20 2.42
C LEU A 117 -3.90 2.65 1.88
N GLY A 118 -3.88 1.95 0.72
CA GLY A 118 -5.10 1.64 -0.03
C GLY A 118 -6.13 0.76 0.68
N ALA A 119 -5.68 -0.05 1.65
CA ALA A 119 -6.55 -0.96 2.36
C ALA A 119 -6.87 -0.52 3.81
N LEU A 120 -6.40 0.65 4.22
CA LEU A 120 -6.62 1.13 5.58
C LEU A 120 -8.09 1.53 5.80
N PRO A 121 -8.73 1.07 6.90
CA PRO A 121 -10.15 1.34 7.15
C PRO A 121 -10.41 2.75 7.72
N ARG A 122 -9.37 3.48 8.06
CA ARG A 122 -9.40 4.86 8.57
C ARG A 122 -8.57 5.76 7.68
N GLU A 123 -8.89 7.05 7.67
CA GLU A 123 -8.06 8.03 7.00
C GLU A 123 -6.73 8.19 7.72
N VAL A 124 -5.66 8.13 6.96
CA VAL A 124 -4.29 8.27 7.42
C VAL A 124 -3.62 9.33 6.57
N PHE A 125 -3.00 10.32 7.20
CA PHE A 125 -2.18 11.32 6.54
C PHE A 125 -0.70 11.03 6.77
N MET A 126 0.02 10.83 5.68
CA MET A 126 1.43 10.48 5.66
C MET A 126 2.26 11.55 4.96
N VAL A 127 3.48 11.76 5.44
CA VAL A 127 4.48 12.60 4.81
C VAL A 127 5.71 11.78 4.48
N MET A 128 6.15 11.88 3.22
CA MET A 128 7.43 11.36 2.77
C MET A 128 8.41 12.53 2.68
N MET A 129 9.50 12.47 3.43
CA MET A 129 10.58 13.44 3.44
C MET A 129 11.60 13.05 2.37
N VAL A 130 12.08 14.03 1.61
CA VAL A 130 12.88 13.81 0.42
C VAL A 130 14.12 14.70 0.46
N ASP A 131 15.28 14.16 0.10
CA ASP A 131 16.55 14.90 0.04
C ASP A 131 16.66 15.78 -1.22
N ALA A 132 17.78 16.48 -1.36
CA ALA A 132 18.05 17.35 -2.52
C ALA A 132 18.21 16.58 -3.84
N GLN A 133 18.40 15.26 -3.81
CA GLN A 133 18.42 14.37 -4.97
C GLN A 133 17.08 13.67 -5.19
N ASN A 134 16.02 14.13 -4.54
CA ASN A 134 14.67 13.56 -4.58
C ASN A 134 14.59 12.09 -4.13
N ARG A 135 15.45 11.64 -3.23
CA ARG A 135 15.39 10.30 -2.62
C ARG A 135 14.62 10.38 -1.31
N VAL A 136 13.78 9.40 -1.05
CA VAL A 136 13.05 9.31 0.22
C VAL A 136 14.03 9.01 1.35
N ILE A 137 14.13 9.93 2.33
CA ILE A 137 14.99 9.80 3.51
C ILE A 137 14.22 9.38 4.75
N ALA A 138 12.94 9.70 4.83
CA ALA A 138 12.05 9.28 5.90
C ALA A 138 10.59 9.30 5.44
N GLN A 139 9.76 8.57 6.16
CA GLN A 139 8.31 8.60 5.97
C GLN A 139 7.63 8.47 7.33
N GLU A 140 6.62 9.28 7.56
CA GLU A 140 5.91 9.30 8.83
C GLU A 140 4.40 9.44 8.62
N THR A 141 3.64 8.65 9.38
CA THR A 141 2.22 8.89 9.57
C THR A 141 2.06 9.98 10.62
N LEU A 142 1.51 11.12 10.22
CA LEU A 142 1.32 12.26 11.11
C LEU A 142 -0.07 12.34 11.71
N PHE A 143 -1.04 11.67 11.09
CA PHE A 143 -2.41 11.66 11.55
C PHE A 143 -3.13 10.34 11.17
N GLU A 144 -3.97 9.86 12.09
CA GLU A 144 -4.90 8.74 11.88
C GLU A 144 -6.28 9.11 12.45
N GLY A 145 -7.34 8.95 11.65
CA GLY A 145 -8.71 9.24 12.08
C GLY A 145 -9.56 9.82 10.95
N THR A 146 -10.56 10.64 11.28
CA THR A 146 -11.36 11.37 10.29
C THR A 146 -10.81 12.77 10.12
N LEU A 147 -10.49 13.18 8.90
CA LEU A 147 -9.95 14.52 8.58
C LEU A 147 -10.90 15.67 8.93
N THR A 148 -12.17 15.37 9.19
CA THR A 148 -13.21 16.38 9.52
C THR A 148 -13.06 17.01 10.91
N GLN A 149 -12.31 16.41 11.81
CA GLN A 149 -12.21 16.92 13.21
C GLN A 149 -10.80 17.03 13.78
N THR A 150 -9.77 16.54 13.10
CA THR A 150 -8.41 16.63 13.63
C THR A 150 -7.49 17.17 12.56
N SER A 151 -7.11 18.41 12.74
CA SER A 151 -6.29 19.14 11.78
C SER A 151 -4.88 18.58 11.75
N VAL A 152 -4.38 18.24 10.57
CA VAL A 152 -2.94 18.16 10.34
C VAL A 152 -2.37 19.57 10.56
N TYR A 153 -1.65 19.77 11.65
CA TYR A 153 -1.11 21.08 11.98
C TYR A 153 0.15 21.38 11.17
N PRO A 154 0.20 22.46 10.39
CA PRO A 154 1.38 22.82 9.60
C PRO A 154 2.68 22.86 10.44
N ARG A 155 2.62 23.35 11.67
CA ARG A 155 3.78 23.38 12.58
C ARG A 155 4.39 22.00 12.84
N GLU A 156 3.57 20.94 12.94
CA GLU A 156 4.08 19.58 13.17
C GLU A 156 4.73 19.03 11.90
N VAL A 157 4.15 19.29 10.73
CA VAL A 157 4.74 18.92 9.44
C VAL A 157 6.08 19.61 9.24
N VAL A 158 6.15 20.93 9.46
CA VAL A 158 7.41 21.71 9.38
C VAL A 158 8.46 21.16 10.32
N LYS A 159 8.10 20.93 11.59
CA LYS A 159 9.00 20.39 12.62
C LYS A 159 9.59 19.04 12.19
N ARG A 160 8.77 18.13 11.65
CA ARG A 160 9.24 16.81 11.20
C ARG A 160 10.10 16.92 9.95
N ALA A 161 9.73 17.74 8.99
CA ALA A 161 10.53 17.96 7.79
C ALA A 161 11.91 18.55 8.12
N LEU A 162 12.00 19.51 9.05
CA LEU A 162 13.27 20.06 9.53
C LEU A 162 14.09 19.02 10.31
N HIS A 163 13.44 18.21 11.16
CA HIS A 163 14.10 17.15 11.92
C HIS A 163 14.85 16.17 11.01
N HIS A 164 14.26 15.83 9.86
CA HIS A 164 14.85 14.93 8.88
C HIS A 164 15.73 15.65 7.84
N ASN A 165 15.96 16.96 7.95
CA ASN A 165 16.67 17.77 6.96
C ASN A 165 16.11 17.58 5.53
N ALA A 166 14.79 17.53 5.40
CA ALA A 166 14.15 17.36 4.12
C ALA A 166 14.32 18.59 3.24
N ALA A 167 14.70 18.40 1.98
CA ALA A 167 14.69 19.45 0.95
C ALA A 167 13.29 19.61 0.32
N SER A 168 12.51 18.54 0.33
CA SER A 168 11.16 18.50 -0.22
C SER A 168 10.31 17.45 0.51
N VAL A 169 8.99 17.52 0.33
CA VAL A 169 8.05 16.54 0.86
C VAL A 169 7.04 16.10 -0.19
N ILE A 170 6.53 14.89 -0.02
CA ILE A 170 5.34 14.38 -0.72
C ILE A 170 4.32 14.02 0.36
N PHE A 171 3.09 14.52 0.22
CA PHE A 171 1.98 14.15 1.07
C PHE A 171 1.21 12.98 0.47
N ALA A 172 0.61 12.18 1.32
CA ALA A 172 -0.36 11.18 0.91
C ALA A 172 -1.40 10.97 2.00
N HIS A 173 -2.67 10.78 1.59
CA HIS A 173 -3.71 10.30 2.47
C HIS A 173 -4.64 9.34 1.73
N ASN A 174 -5.33 8.49 2.48
CA ASN A 174 -6.29 7.58 1.88
C ASN A 174 -7.72 8.03 2.13
N HIS A 175 -8.59 7.68 1.18
CA HIS A 175 -10.04 7.78 1.30
C HIS A 175 -10.64 6.37 1.44
N PRO A 176 -11.05 5.93 2.64
CA PRO A 176 -11.72 4.63 2.85
C PRO A 176 -13.03 4.49 2.07
N SER A 177 -13.62 5.59 1.62
CA SER A 177 -14.81 5.61 0.77
C SER A 177 -14.62 4.96 -0.60
N GLY A 178 -13.35 4.77 -1.03
CA GLY A 178 -13.02 4.24 -2.35
C GLY A 178 -13.05 5.28 -3.49
N VAL A 179 -13.26 6.58 -3.19
CA VAL A 179 -13.29 7.66 -4.19
C VAL A 179 -12.03 8.50 -4.08
N ALA A 180 -11.19 8.49 -5.11
CA ALA A 180 -9.93 9.24 -5.16
C ALA A 180 -10.12 10.67 -5.70
N GLU A 181 -11.15 11.39 -5.23
CA GLU A 181 -11.37 12.80 -5.59
C GLU A 181 -11.09 13.70 -4.40
N PRO A 182 -10.38 14.84 -4.59
CA PRO A 182 -10.04 15.74 -3.51
C PRO A 182 -11.29 16.48 -2.99
N SER A 183 -11.41 16.55 -1.68
CA SER A 183 -12.36 17.45 -1.04
C SER A 183 -11.81 18.88 -1.01
N LYS A 184 -12.69 19.86 -0.75
CA LYS A 184 -12.27 21.26 -0.55
C LYS A 184 -11.34 21.40 0.69
N ALA A 185 -11.51 20.54 1.68
CA ALA A 185 -10.65 20.48 2.85
C ALA A 185 -9.24 20.03 2.50
N ASP A 186 -9.09 19.02 1.63
CA ASP A 186 -7.79 18.52 1.15
C ASP A 186 -7.02 19.59 0.39
N GLU A 187 -7.71 20.31 -0.51
CA GLU A 187 -7.11 21.45 -1.24
C GLU A 187 -6.64 22.53 -0.27
N THR A 188 -7.48 22.93 0.69
CA THR A 188 -7.17 23.98 1.67
C THR A 188 -5.99 23.56 2.56
N LEU A 189 -5.99 22.32 3.04
CA LEU A 189 -4.90 21.76 3.82
C LEU A 189 -3.59 21.78 3.02
N THR A 190 -3.62 21.29 1.78
CA THR A 190 -2.45 21.24 0.90
C THR A 190 -1.84 22.63 0.70
N GLN A 191 -2.66 23.66 0.43
CA GLN A 191 -2.19 25.02 0.27
C GLN A 191 -1.61 25.59 1.58
N SER A 192 -2.23 25.32 2.72
CA SER A 192 -1.72 25.75 4.02
C SER A 192 -0.37 25.14 4.36
N LEU A 193 -0.21 23.83 4.09
CA LEU A 193 1.05 23.11 4.30
C LEU A 193 2.14 23.62 3.34
N LYS A 194 1.81 23.84 2.07
CA LYS A 194 2.73 24.36 1.07
C LYS A 194 3.24 25.76 1.47
N GLN A 195 2.36 26.65 1.92
CA GLN A 195 2.74 27.97 2.41
C GLN A 195 3.65 27.91 3.64
N ALA A 196 3.33 27.06 4.61
CA ALA A 196 4.13 26.90 5.82
C ALA A 196 5.53 26.36 5.54
N LEU A 197 5.65 25.37 4.68
CA LEU A 197 6.94 24.76 4.30
C LEU A 197 7.80 25.69 3.43
N ALA A 198 7.18 26.52 2.60
CA ALA A 198 7.89 27.52 1.79
C ALA A 198 8.63 28.55 2.66
N LEU A 199 8.15 28.85 3.88
CA LEU A 199 8.82 29.75 4.83
C LEU A 199 10.17 29.22 5.34
N VAL A 200 10.43 27.93 5.18
CA VAL A 200 11.65 27.24 5.60
C VAL A 200 12.34 26.54 4.43
N ASP A 201 12.10 27.04 3.21
CA ASP A 201 12.72 26.57 1.96
C ASP A 201 12.48 25.09 1.62
N ILE A 202 11.40 24.48 2.14
CA ILE A 202 11.02 23.09 1.85
C ILE A 202 9.90 23.08 0.81
N ARG A 203 10.09 22.35 -0.29
CA ARG A 203 9.11 22.27 -1.38
C ARG A 203 8.14 21.13 -1.19
N VAL A 204 6.88 21.32 -1.55
CA VAL A 204 5.90 20.24 -1.71
C VAL A 204 5.97 19.78 -3.17
N LEU A 205 6.36 18.51 -3.39
CA LEU A 205 6.49 17.91 -4.72
C LEU A 205 5.16 17.39 -5.24
N ASP A 206 4.37 16.76 -4.38
CA ASP A 206 3.04 16.26 -4.72
C ASP A 206 2.19 16.03 -3.47
N HIS A 207 0.88 15.82 -3.68
CA HIS A 207 -0.05 15.29 -2.70
C HIS A 207 -0.90 14.22 -3.38
N PHE A 208 -0.83 13.00 -2.85
CA PHE A 208 -1.58 11.85 -3.37
C PHE A 208 -2.81 11.55 -2.54
N ILE A 209 -3.93 11.31 -3.19
CA ILE A 209 -5.09 10.65 -2.58
C ILE A 209 -5.11 9.20 -3.03
N VAL A 210 -5.20 8.28 -2.08
CA VAL A 210 -5.27 6.83 -2.33
C VAL A 210 -6.65 6.31 -1.95
N ALA A 211 -7.33 5.65 -2.88
CA ALA A 211 -8.64 5.07 -2.65
C ALA A 211 -8.69 3.64 -3.22
N GLY A 212 -8.47 2.66 -2.35
CA GLY A 212 -8.31 1.27 -2.78
C GLY A 212 -7.15 1.11 -3.78
N ASN A 213 -7.49 0.72 -5.00
CA ASN A 213 -6.53 0.54 -6.11
C ASN A 213 -6.41 1.76 -7.03
N SER A 214 -6.94 2.91 -6.61
CA SER A 214 -6.88 4.15 -7.38
C SER A 214 -6.07 5.20 -6.65
N THR A 215 -5.37 6.05 -7.40
CA THR A 215 -4.62 7.18 -6.86
C THR A 215 -4.87 8.42 -7.69
N LEU A 216 -4.89 9.58 -7.02
CA LEU A 216 -4.92 10.89 -7.65
C LEU A 216 -3.70 11.69 -7.19
N SER A 217 -3.04 12.38 -8.11
CA SER A 217 -1.95 13.31 -7.85
C SER A 217 -2.45 14.74 -8.01
N PHE A 218 -2.20 15.58 -7.01
CA PHE A 218 -2.50 17.02 -7.05
C PHE A 218 -1.63 17.74 -8.08
N ALA A 219 -0.36 17.34 -8.21
CA ALA A 219 0.55 17.93 -9.20
C ALA A 219 0.03 17.69 -10.63
N GLU A 220 -0.38 16.47 -10.96
CA GLU A 220 -0.91 16.13 -12.29
C GLU A 220 -2.25 16.81 -12.59
N ARG A 221 -3.05 17.07 -11.54
CA ARG A 221 -4.34 17.80 -11.66
C ARG A 221 -4.18 19.32 -11.65
N GLY A 222 -2.96 19.84 -11.44
CA GLY A 222 -2.70 21.30 -11.33
C GLY A 222 -3.30 21.92 -10.07
N LEU A 223 -3.39 21.18 -8.97
CA LEU A 223 -3.96 21.61 -7.69
C LEU A 223 -2.89 22.00 -6.65
N LEU A 224 -1.60 21.91 -7.02
CA LEU A 224 -0.46 22.31 -6.18
C LEU A 224 -0.10 23.77 -6.31
#